data_943c01a7b42d11b39bc2c65e217d7692
#
_entry.id   943c01a7b42d11b39bc2c65e217d7692
#
_cell.length_a   1.000
_cell.length_b   1.000
_cell.length_c   1.000
_cell.angle_alpha   90.00
_cell.angle_beta   90.00
_cell.angle_gamma   90.00
#
_symmetry.space_group_name_H-M   'P 1'
#
loop_
_entity.id
_entity.type
_entity.pdbx_description
1 polymer ?
#
loop_
_entity_poly.entity_id
_entity_poly.type
_entity_poly.pdbx_seq_one_letter_code
_entity_poly.pdbx_strand_id
1 'polypeptide(L)'
;MLLGTEIHLTPGDPGQEQFSISDLSQEFDVTTRAIRFYEDEGLLEPRRKGRRRVYTVRDRVRLKLILRGKRLGFSLSEIGDIITMYDSEPGEAGQLHYFINKISARRTVLKQQRDDIDVTLNELDAI
;
A
#
# COMPACT_ATOMS: atom_id res chain seq x y z
N MET A 1 7.26 -14.39 2.48
CA MET A 1 7.34 -12.94 2.63
C MET A 1 6.02 -12.37 3.12
N LEU A 2 6.08 -11.42 4.00
CA LEU A 2 4.92 -10.88 4.68
C LEU A 2 3.85 -10.34 3.73
N LEU A 3 4.25 -9.55 2.75
CA LEU A 3 3.32 -9.00 1.78
C LEU A 3 2.63 -10.07 0.96
N GLY A 4 3.37 -11.09 0.54
CA GLY A 4 2.82 -12.19 -0.23
C GLY A 4 1.77 -12.97 0.54
N THR A 5 2.02 -13.23 1.80
CA THR A 5 1.09 -13.96 2.65
C THR A 5 -0.22 -13.20 2.83
N GLU A 6 -0.13 -11.89 3.09
CA GLU A 6 -1.32 -11.07 3.31
C GLU A 6 -2.14 -10.86 2.04
N ILE A 7 -1.47 -10.78 0.90
CA ILE A 7 -2.14 -10.60 -0.38
C ILE A 7 -2.87 -11.86 -0.81
N HIS A 8 -2.28 -13.00 -0.51
CA HIS A 8 -2.78 -14.29 -0.95
C HIS A 8 -4.10 -14.67 -0.30
N LEU A 9 -4.24 -14.36 0.95
CA LEU A 9 -5.42 -14.76 1.69
C LEU A 9 -6.51 -13.74 1.46
N THR A 10 -7.60 -14.19 0.87
CA THR A 10 -8.80 -13.40 0.70
C THR A 10 -9.88 -14.00 1.56
N PRO A 11 -9.96 -13.61 2.82
CA PRO A 11 -11.10 -14.01 3.63
C PRO A 11 -12.34 -13.37 3.03
N GLY A 12 -13.39 -14.09 2.96
CA GLY A 12 -14.61 -13.61 2.39
C GLY A 12 -15.02 -14.49 1.22
N ASP A 13 -15.35 -13.91 0.10
CA ASP A 13 -15.81 -14.65 -1.04
C ASP A 13 -14.66 -14.97 -2.00
N PRO A 14 -14.12 -16.20 -1.95
CA PRO A 14 -12.98 -16.56 -2.79
C PRO A 14 -13.30 -16.60 -4.28
N GLY A 15 -14.57 -16.61 -4.65
CA GLY A 15 -14.98 -16.59 -6.04
C GLY A 15 -15.23 -15.21 -6.61
N GLN A 16 -15.15 -14.20 -5.78
CA GLN A 16 -15.45 -12.84 -6.21
C GLN A 16 -14.30 -12.25 -7.03
N GLU A 17 -14.58 -11.91 -8.29
CA GLU A 17 -13.61 -11.36 -9.22
C GLU A 17 -13.80 -9.88 -9.48
N GLN A 18 -14.93 -9.33 -9.09
CA GLN A 18 -15.26 -7.93 -9.31
C GLN A 18 -15.76 -7.31 -8.01
N PHE A 19 -15.38 -6.06 -7.82
CA PHE A 19 -15.70 -5.33 -6.60
C PHE A 19 -16.22 -3.95 -6.95
N SER A 20 -17.23 -3.48 -6.23
CA SER A 20 -17.64 -2.08 -6.29
C SER A 20 -16.71 -1.25 -5.42
N ILE A 21 -16.76 0.08 -5.59
CA ILE A 21 -16.03 0.96 -4.69
C ILE A 21 -16.52 0.81 -3.25
N SER A 22 -17.80 0.56 -3.08
CA SER A 22 -18.38 0.33 -1.76
C SER A 22 -17.85 -0.95 -1.11
N ASP A 23 -17.71 -2.02 -1.90
CA ASP A 23 -17.11 -3.27 -1.42
C ASP A 23 -15.73 -3.04 -0.86
N LEU A 24 -14.89 -2.34 -1.59
CA LEU A 24 -13.51 -2.08 -1.19
C LEU A 24 -13.45 -1.11 -0.01
N SER A 25 -14.31 -0.10 0.01
CA SER A 25 -14.41 0.84 1.12
C SER A 25 -14.73 0.12 2.43
N GLN A 26 -15.66 -0.81 2.39
CA GLN A 26 -16.05 -1.58 3.57
C GLN A 26 -14.98 -2.58 3.99
N GLU A 27 -14.39 -3.27 3.03
CA GLU A 27 -13.38 -4.28 3.32
C GLU A 27 -12.15 -3.68 4.01
N PHE A 28 -11.68 -2.55 3.52
CA PHE A 28 -10.45 -1.94 3.99
C PHE A 28 -10.66 -0.80 4.99
N ASP A 29 -11.90 -0.52 5.32
CA ASP A 29 -12.26 0.56 6.25
C ASP A 29 -11.64 1.89 5.83
N VAL A 30 -11.84 2.24 4.58
CA VAL A 30 -11.41 3.52 4.01
C VAL A 30 -12.56 4.17 3.27
N THR A 31 -12.51 5.48 3.10
CA THR A 31 -13.58 6.20 2.41
C THR A 31 -13.52 5.95 0.91
N THR A 32 -14.66 6.03 0.25
CA THR A 32 -14.70 5.97 -1.21
C THR A 32 -13.93 7.13 -1.82
N ARG A 33 -13.87 8.27 -1.13
CA ARG A 33 -13.10 9.43 -1.54
C ARG A 33 -11.60 9.11 -1.59
N ALA A 34 -11.08 8.40 -0.61
CA ALA A 34 -9.68 7.99 -0.59
C ALA A 34 -9.38 7.05 -1.76
N ILE A 35 -10.26 6.11 -2.06
CA ILE A 35 -10.09 5.19 -3.18
C ILE A 35 -10.07 5.96 -4.50
N ARG A 36 -10.97 6.91 -4.69
CA ARG A 36 -10.99 7.77 -5.89
C ARG A 36 -9.72 8.60 -6.01
N PHE A 37 -9.17 9.05 -4.89
CA PHE A 37 -7.90 9.77 -4.90
C PHE A 37 -6.78 8.90 -5.45
N TYR A 38 -6.69 7.64 -5.03
CA TYR A 38 -5.67 6.73 -5.57
C TYR A 38 -5.88 6.43 -7.05
N GLU A 39 -7.13 6.37 -7.50
CA GLU A 39 -7.46 6.27 -8.91
C GLU A 39 -6.94 7.50 -9.68
N ASP A 40 -7.19 8.69 -9.16
CA ASP A 40 -6.75 9.94 -9.77
C ASP A 40 -5.22 10.03 -9.85
N GLU A 41 -4.53 9.43 -8.89
CA GLU A 41 -3.07 9.36 -8.88
C GLU A 41 -2.50 8.25 -9.76
N GLY A 42 -3.36 7.53 -10.46
CA GLY A 42 -2.92 6.48 -11.37
C GLY A 42 -2.53 5.17 -10.70
N LEU A 43 -2.82 5.01 -9.41
CA LEU A 43 -2.46 3.80 -8.67
C LEU A 43 -3.49 2.69 -8.82
N LEU A 44 -4.71 3.05 -9.18
CA LEU A 44 -5.81 2.12 -9.44
C LEU A 44 -6.42 2.45 -10.79
N GLU A 45 -6.85 1.41 -11.51
CA GLU A 45 -7.43 1.58 -12.85
C GLU A 45 -8.70 0.74 -12.96
N PRO A 46 -9.80 1.16 -12.32
CA PRO A 46 -11.06 0.44 -12.43
C PRO A 46 -11.63 0.55 -13.83
N ARG A 47 -12.36 -0.46 -14.23
CA ARG A 47 -13.16 -0.40 -15.44
C ARG A 47 -14.47 0.30 -15.14
N ARG A 48 -15.12 0.77 -16.20
CA ARG A 48 -16.44 1.39 -16.09
C ARG A 48 -17.48 0.51 -16.75
N LYS A 49 -18.57 0.27 -16.03
CA LYS A 49 -19.80 -0.29 -16.62
C LYS A 49 -20.89 0.77 -16.46
N GLY A 50 -21.12 1.53 -17.52
CA GLY A 50 -21.97 2.71 -17.44
C GLY A 50 -21.34 3.74 -16.50
N ARG A 51 -22.04 4.11 -15.45
CA ARG A 51 -21.55 5.07 -14.45
C ARG A 51 -20.83 4.40 -13.28
N ARG A 52 -20.80 3.07 -13.26
CA ARG A 52 -20.26 2.32 -12.12
C ARG A 52 -18.80 1.99 -12.35
N ARG A 53 -18.01 2.14 -11.28
CA ARG A 53 -16.65 1.66 -11.23
C ARG A 53 -16.66 0.18 -10.90
N VAL A 54 -15.88 -0.59 -11.64
CA VAL A 54 -15.72 -2.03 -11.39
C VAL A 54 -14.25 -2.30 -11.17
N TYR A 55 -13.90 -2.71 -9.97
CA TYR A 55 -12.53 -3.02 -9.58
C TYR A 55 -12.27 -4.51 -9.73
N THR A 56 -11.08 -4.86 -10.19
CA THR A 56 -10.66 -6.24 -10.37
C THR A 56 -9.98 -6.76 -9.11
N VAL A 57 -9.68 -8.07 -9.08
CA VAL A 57 -8.85 -8.66 -8.02
C VAL A 57 -7.50 -7.95 -7.95
N ARG A 58 -6.93 -7.58 -9.10
CA ARG A 58 -5.66 -6.86 -9.17
C ARG A 58 -5.76 -5.49 -8.50
N ASP A 59 -6.83 -4.76 -8.78
CA ASP A 59 -7.07 -3.47 -8.11
C ASP A 59 -7.18 -3.64 -6.60
N ARG A 60 -7.84 -4.69 -6.16
CA ARG A 60 -7.99 -4.98 -4.73
C ARG A 60 -6.62 -5.23 -4.07
N VAL A 61 -5.76 -6.00 -4.72
CA VAL A 61 -4.41 -6.25 -4.24
C VAL A 61 -3.61 -4.95 -4.20
N ARG A 62 -3.71 -4.14 -5.24
CA ARG A 62 -3.04 -2.83 -5.29
C ARG A 62 -3.49 -1.93 -4.16
N LEU A 63 -4.79 -1.86 -3.90
CA LEU A 63 -5.30 -1.06 -2.79
C LEU A 63 -4.72 -1.51 -1.45
N LYS A 64 -4.63 -2.80 -1.25
CA LYS A 64 -4.01 -3.37 -0.05
C LYS A 64 -2.55 -2.92 0.10
N LEU A 65 -1.79 -2.95 -1.00
CA LEU A 65 -0.40 -2.49 -1.00
C LEU A 65 -0.29 -0.98 -0.74
N ILE A 66 -1.18 -0.19 -1.33
CA ILE A 66 -1.23 1.25 -1.13
C ILE A 66 -1.43 1.58 0.35
N LEU A 67 -2.44 0.98 0.96
CA LEU A 67 -2.79 1.25 2.35
C LEU A 67 -1.68 0.80 3.31
N ARG A 68 -1.05 -0.32 3.00
CA ARG A 68 0.08 -0.79 3.79
C ARG A 68 1.27 0.15 3.65
N GLY A 69 1.59 0.56 2.44
CA GLY A 69 2.68 1.49 2.19
C GLY A 69 2.48 2.81 2.92
N LYS A 70 1.27 3.34 2.89
CA LYS A 70 0.94 4.56 3.60
C LYS A 70 1.13 4.41 5.11
N ARG A 71 0.67 3.31 5.67
CA ARG A 71 0.83 3.05 7.10
C ARG A 71 2.30 2.95 7.50
N LEU A 72 3.14 2.41 6.64
CA LEU A 72 4.57 2.30 6.88
C LEU A 72 5.33 3.60 6.60
N GLY A 73 4.65 4.61 6.08
CA GLY A 73 5.20 5.93 5.86
C GLY A 73 5.90 6.13 4.52
N PHE A 74 5.64 5.28 3.54
CA PHE A 74 6.13 5.50 2.19
C PHE A 74 5.36 6.63 1.52
N SER A 75 6.02 7.37 0.65
CA SER A 75 5.37 8.38 -0.19
C SER A 75 4.53 7.72 -1.27
N LEU A 76 3.60 8.45 -1.85
CA LEU A 76 2.79 7.93 -2.96
C LEU A 76 3.67 7.54 -4.15
N SER A 77 4.73 8.30 -4.42
CA SER A 77 5.69 7.97 -5.47
C SER A 77 6.38 6.63 -5.20
N GLU A 78 6.82 6.42 -3.97
CA GLU A 78 7.46 5.16 -3.57
C GLU A 78 6.47 4.00 -3.64
N ILE A 79 5.23 4.22 -3.25
CA ILE A 79 4.17 3.22 -3.35
C ILE A 79 3.92 2.86 -4.81
N GLY A 80 3.90 3.86 -5.70
CA GLY A 80 3.76 3.63 -7.13
C GLY A 80 4.87 2.73 -7.68
N ASP A 81 6.10 2.97 -7.25
CA ASP A 81 7.24 2.13 -7.64
C ASP A 81 7.08 0.69 -7.13
N ILE A 82 6.61 0.53 -5.92
CA ILE A 82 6.36 -0.80 -5.34
C ILE A 82 5.29 -1.55 -6.13
N ILE A 83 4.21 -0.86 -6.51
CA ILE A 83 3.14 -1.45 -7.31
C ILE A 83 3.65 -1.86 -8.69
N THR A 84 4.42 -1.00 -9.32
CA THR A 84 5.03 -1.30 -10.63
C THR A 84 5.90 -2.54 -10.55
N MET A 85 6.68 -2.66 -9.50
CA MET A 85 7.53 -3.80 -9.27
C MET A 85 6.72 -5.08 -9.03
N TYR A 86 5.63 -4.97 -8.25
CA TYR A 86 4.73 -6.10 -8.00
C TYR A 86 4.09 -6.61 -9.29
N ASP A 87 3.77 -5.70 -10.22
CA ASP A 87 3.15 -6.03 -11.50
C ASP A 87 4.14 -6.59 -12.52
N SER A 88 5.42 -6.49 -12.25
CA SER A 88 6.46 -6.94 -13.18
C SER A 88 6.68 -8.45 -13.07
N GLU A 89 7.40 -8.99 -14.06
CA GLU A 89 7.77 -10.39 -14.08
C GLU A 89 8.56 -10.77 -12.83
N PRO A 90 8.21 -11.87 -12.16
CA PRO A 90 8.97 -12.33 -10.99
C PRO A 90 10.42 -12.62 -11.36
N GLY A 91 11.33 -12.28 -10.46
CA GLY A 91 12.72 -12.66 -10.58
C GLY A 91 13.65 -11.61 -11.17
N GLU A 92 13.18 -10.43 -11.44
CA GLU A 92 14.07 -9.35 -11.85
C GLU A 92 14.87 -8.85 -10.64
N ALA A 93 16.15 -9.22 -10.61
CA ALA A 93 17.03 -8.94 -9.48
C ALA A 93 17.15 -7.44 -9.19
N GLY A 94 17.16 -6.61 -10.22
CA GLY A 94 17.26 -5.17 -10.05
C GLY A 94 16.07 -4.57 -9.31
N GLN A 95 14.87 -5.05 -9.60
CA GLN A 95 13.67 -4.59 -8.95
C GLN A 95 13.62 -5.02 -7.49
N LEU A 96 14.02 -6.25 -7.20
CA LEU A 96 14.11 -6.74 -5.83
C LEU A 96 15.12 -5.92 -5.03
N HIS A 97 16.25 -5.60 -5.63
CA HIS A 97 17.29 -4.76 -5.01
C HIS A 97 16.74 -3.38 -4.68
N TYR A 98 16.01 -2.78 -5.62
CA TYR A 98 15.39 -1.48 -5.42
C TYR A 98 14.43 -1.51 -4.24
N PHE A 99 13.60 -2.54 -4.16
CA PHE A 99 12.64 -2.69 -3.07
C PHE A 99 13.33 -2.83 -1.72
N ILE A 100 14.35 -3.67 -1.65
CA ILE A 100 15.12 -3.86 -0.41
C ILE A 100 15.77 -2.55 0.02
N ASN A 101 16.34 -1.79 -0.91
CA ASN A 101 16.94 -0.51 -0.60
C ASN A 101 15.92 0.50 -0.07
N LYS A 102 14.71 0.53 -0.62
CA LYS A 102 13.65 1.42 -0.14
C LYS A 102 13.22 1.06 1.28
N ILE A 103 13.07 -0.22 1.57
CA ILE A 103 12.74 -0.68 2.91
C ILE A 103 13.84 -0.30 3.90
N SER A 104 15.10 -0.54 3.53
CA SER A 104 16.25 -0.22 4.38
C SER A 104 16.35 1.28 4.66
N ALA A 105 16.14 2.12 3.65
CA ALA A 105 16.15 3.57 3.81
C ALA A 105 15.04 4.03 4.75
N ARG A 106 13.83 3.51 4.60
CA ARG A 106 12.71 3.85 5.48
C ARG A 106 12.96 3.42 6.91
N ARG A 107 13.54 2.25 7.08
CA ARG A 107 13.89 1.72 8.39
C ARG A 107 14.92 2.60 9.10
N THR A 108 15.92 3.08 8.36
CA THR A 108 16.93 3.99 8.89
C THR A 108 16.30 5.29 9.38
N VAL A 109 15.40 5.87 8.59
CA VAL A 109 14.69 7.10 8.96
C VAL A 109 13.88 6.89 10.25
N LEU A 110 13.16 5.79 10.34
CA LEU A 110 12.34 5.49 11.52
C LEU A 110 13.18 5.29 12.78
N LYS A 111 14.33 4.65 12.65
CA LYS A 111 15.25 4.50 13.78
C LYS A 111 15.78 5.84 14.27
N GLN A 112 16.13 6.73 13.33
CA GLN A 112 16.57 8.07 13.68
C GLN A 112 15.48 8.85 14.38
N GLN A 113 14.26 8.77 13.89
CA GLN A 113 13.11 9.43 14.54
C GLN A 113 12.88 8.90 15.95
N ARG A 114 13.01 7.60 16.15
CA ARG A 114 12.89 7.00 17.48
C ARG A 114 13.95 7.53 18.42
N ASP A 115 15.20 7.60 17.95
CA ASP A 115 16.31 8.12 18.78
C ASP A 115 16.08 9.58 19.15
N ASP A 116 15.62 10.39 18.21
CA ASP A 116 15.31 11.80 18.44
C ASP A 116 14.18 11.96 19.46
N ILE A 117 13.17 11.12 19.39
CA ILE A 117 12.07 11.12 20.36
C ILE A 117 12.57 10.76 21.74
N ASP A 118 13.43 9.76 21.85
CA ASP A 118 14.00 9.35 23.13
C ASP A 118 14.81 10.50 23.77
N VAL A 119 15.61 11.20 22.98
CA VAL A 119 16.36 12.36 23.45
C VAL A 119 15.41 13.45 23.96
N THR A 120 14.37 13.74 23.20
CA THR A 120 13.39 14.76 23.58
C THR A 120 12.66 14.40 24.89
N LEU A 121 12.25 13.15 25.02
CA LEU A 121 11.60 12.69 26.24
C LEU A 121 12.53 12.80 27.44
N ASN A 122 13.80 12.45 27.28
CA ASN A 122 14.78 12.58 28.36
C ASN A 122 14.98 14.03 28.78
N GLU A 123 15.02 14.95 27.81
CA GLU A 123 15.11 16.38 28.11
C GLU A 123 13.88 16.89 28.88
N LEU A 124 12.71 16.47 28.48
CA LEU A 124 11.46 16.85 29.15
C LEU A 124 11.38 16.27 30.58
N ASP A 125 11.83 15.04 30.73
CA ASP A 125 11.85 14.40 32.06
C ASP A 125 12.82 15.09 33.01
N ALA A 126 13.85 15.74 32.51
CA ALA A 126 14.85 16.45 33.34
C ALA A 126 14.35 17.82 33.82
N ILE A 127 13.27 18.33 33.28
CA ILE A 127 12.67 19.58 33.71
C ILE A 127 11.80 19.34 34.94
#